data_e14616acf6aa8efcd2b31137974ba923
#
_entry.id   e14616acf6aa8efcd2b31137974ba923
#
_cell.length_a   1.000
_cell.length_b   1.000
_cell.length_c   1.000
_cell.angle_alpha   90.00
_cell.angle_beta   90.00
_cell.angle_gamma   90.00
#
_symmetry.space_group_name_H-M   'P 1'
#
loop_
_entity.id
_entity.type
_entity.pdbx_description
1 polymer ?
#
loop_
_entity_poly.entity_id
_entity_poly.type
_entity_poly.pdbx_seq_one_letter_code
_entity_poly.pdbx_strand_id
1 'polypeptide(L)'
;MHQFNAQRALPSINRTRGCRPVTAPAVRHAAAIHRERTWRQLDMDVEQSGQPVIASHWSDHRAAPREYNAQSPRGYYVASIFMRPTQLALSADAQDVHHGEWRSGSFHMSAPGQQLHARFESPCEILHLHLSEAFVRRMAVAADSLHLIPAPAITHVAQDAVIEQLGRALLAADDKMCGWQYAERVATPIITRYFHLLAQAQLHGDQPRRIALPRWRLQRVHDYVQNHLSGSITLADMASAAGLSAMHFAAQFRIATGQRPHDYLLQCRIDRAKSLLATNSRALIDVTLEVGFCTQAHFTTVFKRFTGTTPNLWRRQHLHSLADDAEPVGGASIHNLHLPRTS
;
A
#
# COMPACT_ATOMS: atom_id res chain seq x y z
N MET A 1 -75.83 -45.07 -29.92
CA MET A 1 -76.65 -45.52 -28.78
C MET A 1 -75.93 -45.30 -27.47
N HIS A 2 -76.64 -44.66 -26.59
CA HIS A 2 -76.48 -44.40 -25.17
C HIS A 2 -75.42 -43.35 -24.69
N GLN A 3 -76.08 -42.23 -24.46
CA GLN A 3 -75.71 -41.18 -23.47
C GLN A 3 -75.57 -41.76 -22.06
N PHE A 4 -74.64 -41.25 -21.26
CA PHE A 4 -74.92 -41.06 -19.85
C PHE A 4 -74.23 -39.76 -19.38
N ASN A 5 -75.14 -38.88 -19.04
CA ASN A 5 -74.87 -37.57 -18.40
C ASN A 5 -74.84 -37.81 -16.87
N ALA A 6 -73.88 -37.34 -16.20
CA ALA A 6 -73.85 -37.23 -14.72
C ALA A 6 -73.19 -35.97 -14.28
N GLN A 7 -73.97 -34.91 -14.18
CA GLN A 7 -73.72 -33.74 -13.38
C GLN A 7 -73.56 -34.16 -11.89
N ARG A 8 -72.37 -33.89 -11.31
CA ARG A 8 -72.21 -33.82 -9.87
C ARG A 8 -72.00 -32.40 -9.48
N ALA A 9 -72.92 -31.83 -8.72
CA ALA A 9 -72.87 -30.56 -8.06
C ALA A 9 -71.81 -30.58 -6.99
N LEU A 10 -70.96 -29.54 -6.97
CA LEU A 10 -70.04 -29.25 -5.91
C LEU A 10 -70.73 -28.47 -4.77
N PRO A 11 -70.51 -28.77 -3.50
CA PRO A 11 -71.13 -28.06 -2.41
C PRO A 11 -70.46 -26.67 -2.24
N SER A 12 -71.30 -25.68 -2.02
CA SER A 12 -70.97 -24.30 -1.67
C SER A 12 -70.20 -24.23 -0.32
N ILE A 13 -68.95 -23.83 -0.37
CA ILE A 13 -68.16 -23.54 0.82
C ILE A 13 -68.43 -22.10 1.25
N ASN A 14 -68.92 -21.99 2.46
CA ASN A 14 -69.28 -20.81 3.21
C ASN A 14 -68.14 -19.78 3.32
N ARG A 15 -68.45 -18.53 3.01
CA ARG A 15 -67.56 -17.38 3.29
C ARG A 15 -67.40 -17.19 4.78
N THR A 16 -66.25 -17.49 5.33
CA THR A 16 -65.85 -17.07 6.65
C THR A 16 -64.74 -16.00 6.58
N ARG A 17 -65.13 -14.84 7.09
CA ARG A 17 -64.33 -13.79 7.77
C ARG A 17 -62.92 -13.49 7.27
N GLY A 18 -62.82 -12.28 6.72
CA GLY A 18 -61.68 -11.38 6.61
C GLY A 18 -60.39 -11.78 7.30
N CYS A 19 -59.49 -12.42 6.55
CA CYS A 19 -58.07 -12.32 6.83
C CYS A 19 -57.60 -11.00 6.17
N ARG A 20 -57.35 -9.98 6.99
CA ARG A 20 -56.54 -8.81 6.58
C ARG A 20 -55.19 -9.37 6.13
N PRO A 21 -54.69 -9.00 4.93
CA PRO A 21 -53.30 -9.32 4.62
C PRO A 21 -52.43 -8.64 5.66
N VAL A 22 -51.67 -9.40 6.45
CA VAL A 22 -50.55 -8.93 7.22
C VAL A 22 -49.56 -8.47 6.18
N THR A 23 -49.52 -7.16 5.93
CA THR A 23 -48.43 -6.54 5.19
C THR A 23 -47.18 -6.78 6.01
N ALA A 24 -46.38 -7.75 5.61
CA ALA A 24 -45.02 -7.90 6.10
C ALA A 24 -44.33 -6.53 5.96
N PRO A 25 -43.58 -6.05 6.99
CA PRO A 25 -42.87 -4.81 6.87
C PRO A 25 -41.99 -4.94 5.62
N ALA A 26 -42.13 -4.00 4.68
CA ALA A 26 -41.25 -3.92 3.51
C ALA A 26 -39.82 -3.86 4.04
N VAL A 27 -39.10 -4.96 3.92
CA VAL A 27 -37.67 -5.00 4.17
C VAL A 27 -37.11 -4.00 3.17
N ARG A 28 -36.74 -2.81 3.65
CA ARG A 28 -35.99 -1.85 2.84
C ARG A 28 -34.67 -2.53 2.51
N HIS A 29 -34.58 -3.14 1.34
CA HIS A 29 -33.33 -3.64 0.83
C HIS A 29 -32.38 -2.42 0.73
N ALA A 30 -31.26 -2.49 1.39
CA ALA A 30 -30.21 -1.49 1.18
C ALA A 30 -29.88 -1.46 -0.32
N ALA A 31 -29.66 -0.25 -0.87
CA ALA A 31 -29.38 -0.08 -2.30
C ALA A 31 -28.25 -0.98 -2.76
N ALA A 32 -28.32 -1.48 -3.98
CA ALA A 32 -27.25 -2.26 -4.58
C ALA A 32 -26.02 -1.39 -4.81
N ILE A 33 -26.23 -0.09 -5.13
CA ILE A 33 -25.17 0.88 -5.41
C ILE A 33 -25.48 2.19 -4.68
N HIS A 34 -24.50 2.72 -3.96
CA HIS A 34 -24.58 3.99 -3.27
C HIS A 34 -24.05 5.12 -4.18
N ARG A 35 -24.68 6.28 -4.16
CA ARG A 35 -24.16 7.47 -4.83
C ARG A 35 -23.14 8.16 -3.94
N GLU A 36 -21.98 8.54 -4.50
CA GLU A 36 -20.98 9.30 -3.78
C GLU A 36 -21.28 10.81 -3.83
N ARG A 37 -21.05 11.52 -2.73
CA ARG A 37 -21.14 13.00 -2.67
C ARG A 37 -19.98 13.65 -3.41
N THR A 38 -18.78 13.13 -3.13
CA THR A 38 -17.54 13.46 -3.84
C THR A 38 -16.77 12.17 -4.06
N TRP A 39 -15.64 12.23 -4.74
CA TRP A 39 -14.81 11.06 -5.01
C TRP A 39 -14.52 10.27 -3.72
N ARG A 40 -14.99 9.02 -3.66
CA ARG A 40 -14.85 8.06 -2.55
C ARG A 40 -15.53 8.47 -1.23
N GLN A 41 -16.45 9.42 -1.23
CA GLN A 41 -17.22 9.82 -0.04
C GLN A 41 -18.67 9.36 -0.15
N LEU A 42 -19.06 8.46 0.75
CA LEU A 42 -20.44 7.97 0.89
C LEU A 42 -21.17 8.67 2.04
N ASP A 43 -22.49 8.60 2.01
CA ASP A 43 -23.38 9.07 3.08
C ASP A 43 -23.52 8.07 4.23
N MET A 44 -22.80 6.95 4.17
CA MET A 44 -22.81 5.89 5.17
C MET A 44 -21.43 5.63 5.72
N ASP A 45 -21.36 5.14 6.93
CA ASP A 45 -20.12 4.66 7.52
C ASP A 45 -19.84 3.23 7.01
N VAL A 46 -18.86 3.12 6.11
CA VAL A 46 -18.43 1.85 5.52
C VAL A 46 -17.87 0.92 6.59
N GLU A 47 -17.10 1.44 7.55
CA GLU A 47 -16.42 0.65 8.59
C GLU A 47 -17.41 -0.01 9.55
N GLN A 48 -18.54 0.65 9.81
CA GLN A 48 -19.60 0.15 10.71
C GLN A 48 -20.67 -0.69 10.00
N SER A 49 -20.66 -0.72 8.67
CA SER A 49 -21.72 -1.40 7.89
C SER A 49 -21.76 -2.91 8.08
N GLY A 50 -20.60 -3.54 8.37
CA GLY A 50 -20.45 -5.00 8.47
C GLY A 50 -20.69 -5.75 7.15
N GLN A 51 -20.93 -5.05 6.04
CA GLN A 51 -21.17 -5.67 4.74
C GLN A 51 -19.85 -6.14 4.11
N PRO A 52 -19.81 -7.35 3.51
CA PRO A 52 -18.59 -7.84 2.85
C PRO A 52 -18.22 -7.04 1.60
N VAL A 53 -19.23 -6.48 0.91
CA VAL A 53 -19.08 -5.66 -0.30
C VAL A 53 -20.08 -4.51 -0.28
N ILE A 54 -19.60 -3.29 -0.52
CA ILE A 54 -20.41 -2.10 -0.75
C ILE A 54 -20.02 -1.54 -2.11
N ALA A 55 -20.98 -1.37 -3.01
CA ALA A 55 -20.75 -0.71 -4.28
C ALA A 55 -21.14 0.74 -4.22
N SER A 56 -20.32 1.62 -4.80
CA SER A 56 -20.65 3.04 -4.94
C SER A 56 -20.29 3.56 -6.33
N HIS A 57 -21.00 4.56 -6.80
CA HIS A 57 -20.82 5.18 -8.10
C HIS A 57 -20.54 6.67 -7.97
N TRP A 58 -19.50 7.11 -8.64
CA TRP A 58 -19.13 8.51 -8.76
C TRP A 58 -19.01 8.93 -10.22
N SER A 59 -19.67 10.02 -10.58
CA SER A 59 -19.56 10.63 -11.90
C SER A 59 -19.36 12.13 -11.78
N ASP A 60 -18.42 12.66 -12.56
CA ASP A 60 -18.14 14.08 -12.64
C ASP A 60 -17.96 14.48 -14.11
N HIS A 61 -18.79 15.40 -14.58
CA HIS A 61 -18.83 15.83 -15.98
C HIS A 61 -18.00 17.07 -16.25
N ARG A 62 -17.35 17.67 -15.23
CA ARG A 62 -16.53 18.86 -15.37
C ARG A 62 -15.27 18.56 -16.19
N ALA A 63 -14.95 19.46 -17.12
CA ALA A 63 -13.71 19.38 -17.91
C ALA A 63 -12.52 20.09 -17.24
N ALA A 64 -12.78 21.01 -16.25
CA ALA A 64 -11.74 21.73 -15.57
C ALA A 64 -10.93 20.81 -14.62
N PRO A 65 -9.63 21.04 -14.45
CA PRO A 65 -8.82 20.30 -13.49
C PRO A 65 -9.35 20.43 -12.06
N ARG A 66 -9.34 19.35 -11.30
CA ARG A 66 -9.80 19.30 -9.91
C ARG A 66 -9.06 18.23 -9.13
N GLU A 67 -8.85 18.50 -7.86
CA GLU A 67 -8.07 17.65 -6.97
C GLU A 67 -8.95 17.14 -5.83
N TYR A 68 -8.70 15.89 -5.44
CA TYR A 68 -9.38 15.25 -4.33
C TYR A 68 -8.37 14.47 -3.50
N ASN A 69 -8.60 14.51 -2.19
CA ASN A 69 -7.92 13.64 -1.24
C ASN A 69 -8.96 12.68 -0.66
N ALA A 70 -8.59 11.42 -0.54
CA ALA A 70 -9.42 10.41 0.08
C ALA A 70 -8.55 9.42 0.86
N GLN A 71 -9.15 8.81 1.88
CA GLN A 71 -8.54 7.69 2.59
C GLN A 71 -9.42 6.46 2.39
N SER A 72 -8.81 5.32 2.08
CA SER A 72 -9.53 4.04 2.08
C SER A 72 -10.01 3.71 3.49
N PRO A 73 -11.27 3.28 3.69
CA PRO A 73 -11.78 2.91 5.00
C PRO A 73 -10.93 1.81 5.65
N ARG A 74 -10.81 1.85 6.98
CA ARG A 74 -10.09 0.79 7.71
C ARG A 74 -10.82 -0.53 7.56
N GLY A 75 -10.09 -1.62 7.36
CA GLY A 75 -10.67 -2.96 7.16
C GLY A 75 -11.28 -3.19 5.77
N TYR A 76 -11.21 -2.20 4.86
CA TYR A 76 -11.72 -2.31 3.50
C TYR A 76 -10.69 -1.95 2.44
N TYR A 77 -10.53 -2.82 1.46
CA TYR A 77 -9.92 -2.49 0.17
C TYR A 77 -10.92 -1.71 -0.68
N VAL A 78 -10.45 -0.79 -1.51
CA VAL A 78 -11.33 -0.09 -2.45
C VAL A 78 -10.85 -0.34 -3.87
N ALA A 79 -11.62 -1.11 -4.63
CA ALA A 79 -11.41 -1.32 -6.05
C ALA A 79 -12.12 -0.23 -6.85
N SER A 80 -11.39 0.48 -7.72
CA SER A 80 -11.90 1.50 -8.63
C SER A 80 -11.92 0.95 -10.04
N ILE A 81 -13.07 0.94 -10.68
CA ILE A 81 -13.28 0.52 -12.06
C ILE A 81 -13.69 1.74 -12.88
N PHE A 82 -12.88 2.12 -13.86
CA PHE A 82 -13.14 3.26 -14.71
C PHE A 82 -14.13 2.87 -15.81
N MET A 83 -15.29 3.53 -15.84
CA MET A 83 -16.39 3.22 -16.77
C MET A 83 -16.34 4.06 -18.05
N ARG A 84 -15.46 5.08 -18.07
CA ARG A 84 -15.15 5.91 -19.24
C ARG A 84 -13.69 6.34 -19.24
N PRO A 85 -13.10 6.66 -20.41
CA PRO A 85 -11.75 7.21 -20.49
C PRO A 85 -11.65 8.53 -19.70
N THR A 86 -10.55 8.70 -18.97
CA THR A 86 -10.33 9.83 -18.09
C THR A 86 -8.84 10.18 -18.04
N GLN A 87 -8.50 11.47 -18.03
CA GLN A 87 -7.15 11.95 -17.74
C GLN A 87 -7.03 12.17 -16.23
N LEU A 88 -6.12 11.44 -15.60
CA LEU A 88 -5.97 11.41 -14.15
C LEU A 88 -4.51 11.20 -13.74
N ALA A 89 -4.05 12.03 -12.80
CA ALA A 89 -2.88 11.73 -11.99
C ALA A 89 -3.34 11.19 -10.63
N LEU A 90 -2.93 9.97 -10.30
CA LEU A 90 -3.23 9.31 -9.03
C LEU A 90 -1.95 9.02 -8.29
N SER A 91 -1.87 9.43 -7.03
CA SER A 91 -0.82 9.03 -6.10
C SER A 91 -1.43 8.38 -4.85
N ALA A 92 -0.67 7.48 -4.24
CA ALA A 92 -1.03 6.76 -3.02
C ALA A 92 0.13 6.83 -2.03
N ASP A 93 -0.11 7.25 -0.78
CA ASP A 93 0.91 7.44 0.25
C ASP A 93 2.10 8.28 -0.28
N ALA A 94 1.80 9.36 -1.01
CA ALA A 94 2.76 10.24 -1.67
C ALA A 94 3.65 9.59 -2.76
N GLN A 95 3.26 8.43 -3.28
CA GLN A 95 3.91 7.76 -4.41
C GLN A 95 3.02 7.78 -5.64
N ASP A 96 3.59 8.07 -6.81
CA ASP A 96 2.84 8.05 -8.05
C ASP A 96 2.40 6.63 -8.41
N VAL A 97 1.09 6.47 -8.60
CA VAL A 97 0.47 5.23 -9.07
C VAL A 97 0.44 5.22 -10.60
N HIS A 98 -0.17 6.25 -11.17
CA HIS A 98 -0.29 6.41 -12.61
C HIS A 98 -0.62 7.87 -12.96
N HIS A 99 -0.01 8.36 -14.01
CA HIS A 99 -0.29 9.67 -14.58
C HIS A 99 -0.60 9.52 -16.08
N GLY A 100 -1.73 10.08 -16.52
CA GLY A 100 -2.15 10.08 -17.91
C GLY A 100 -3.54 9.51 -18.14
N GLU A 101 -3.74 8.88 -19.31
CA GLU A 101 -5.04 8.32 -19.70
C GLU A 101 -5.35 7.03 -18.94
N TRP A 102 -6.50 7.02 -18.26
CA TRP A 102 -7.15 5.81 -17.73
C TRP A 102 -8.27 5.44 -18.68
N ARG A 103 -8.13 4.31 -19.33
CA ARG A 103 -9.12 3.83 -20.29
C ARG A 103 -10.31 3.20 -19.60
N SER A 104 -11.43 3.07 -20.32
CA SER A 104 -12.55 2.26 -19.85
C SER A 104 -12.07 0.83 -19.53
N GLY A 105 -12.56 0.24 -18.43
CA GLY A 105 -12.09 -1.04 -17.92
C GLY A 105 -10.76 -1.00 -17.17
N SER A 106 -10.13 0.17 -17.00
CA SER A 106 -9.01 0.30 -16.09
C SER A 106 -9.45 0.00 -14.66
N PHE A 107 -8.63 -0.77 -13.94
CA PHE A 107 -8.90 -1.24 -12.59
C PHE A 107 -7.72 -0.91 -11.68
N HIS A 108 -8.03 -0.37 -10.52
CA HIS A 108 -7.05 -0.09 -9.46
C HIS A 108 -7.62 -0.49 -8.11
N MET A 109 -6.80 -1.09 -7.25
CA MET A 109 -7.19 -1.45 -5.88
C MET A 109 -6.28 -0.77 -4.88
N SER A 110 -6.87 -0.03 -3.93
CA SER A 110 -6.17 0.57 -2.80
C SER A 110 -6.39 -0.25 -1.53
N ALA A 111 -5.37 -0.27 -0.67
CA ALA A 111 -5.39 -1.01 0.58
C ALA A 111 -6.13 -0.26 1.71
N PRO A 112 -6.56 -0.96 2.78
CA PRO A 112 -7.17 -0.34 3.95
C PRO A 112 -6.29 0.78 4.55
N GLY A 113 -6.89 1.91 4.88
CA GLY A 113 -6.22 3.06 5.47
C GLY A 113 -5.29 3.84 4.53
N GLN A 114 -5.15 3.45 3.27
CA GLN A 114 -4.27 4.10 2.30
C GLN A 114 -4.75 5.52 1.96
N GLN A 115 -3.81 6.48 1.99
CA GLN A 115 -4.07 7.86 1.58
C GLN A 115 -3.93 8.00 0.07
N LEU A 116 -4.90 8.63 -0.56
CA LEU A 116 -4.94 8.83 -2.00
C LEU A 116 -5.08 10.31 -2.32
N HIS A 117 -4.33 10.74 -3.33
CA HIS A 117 -4.50 12.05 -3.96
C HIS A 117 -4.76 11.83 -5.45
N ALA A 118 -5.82 12.45 -5.96
CA ALA A 118 -6.25 12.32 -7.35
C ALA A 118 -6.46 13.71 -7.97
N ARG A 119 -5.82 13.95 -9.11
CA ARG A 119 -6.03 15.14 -9.94
C ARG A 119 -6.65 14.71 -11.26
N PHE A 120 -7.93 15.03 -11.42
CA PHE A 120 -8.70 14.78 -12.64
C PHE A 120 -8.60 15.97 -13.58
N GLU A 121 -8.29 15.71 -14.83
CA GLU A 121 -8.14 16.73 -15.88
C GLU A 121 -9.25 16.64 -16.94
N SER A 122 -10.10 15.62 -16.87
CA SER A 122 -11.23 15.41 -17.78
C SER A 122 -12.43 14.80 -17.04
N PRO A 123 -13.62 14.79 -17.65
CA PRO A 123 -14.79 14.11 -17.08
C PRO A 123 -14.49 12.64 -16.75
N CYS A 124 -15.11 12.12 -15.70
CA CYS A 124 -14.89 10.76 -15.24
C CYS A 124 -16.18 10.08 -14.80
N GLU A 125 -16.15 8.74 -14.82
CA GLU A 125 -17.18 7.88 -14.28
C GLU A 125 -16.51 6.64 -13.70
N ILE A 126 -16.69 6.42 -12.40
CA ILE A 126 -15.98 5.38 -11.66
C ILE A 126 -16.97 4.61 -10.78
N LEU A 127 -16.91 3.30 -10.87
CA LEU A 127 -17.55 2.38 -9.93
C LEU A 127 -16.51 2.01 -8.87
N HIS A 128 -16.83 2.25 -7.60
CA HIS A 128 -16.00 1.80 -6.48
C HIS A 128 -16.66 0.59 -5.80
N LEU A 129 -15.83 -0.42 -5.49
CA LEU A 129 -16.22 -1.56 -4.67
C LEU A 129 -15.40 -1.51 -3.38
N HIS A 130 -16.07 -1.25 -2.26
CA HIS A 130 -15.48 -1.35 -0.94
C HIS A 130 -15.60 -2.80 -0.49
N LEU A 131 -14.47 -3.47 -0.32
CA LEU A 131 -14.34 -4.91 -0.12
C LEU A 131 -13.73 -5.17 1.25
N SER A 132 -14.44 -5.82 2.16
CA SER A 132 -13.89 -6.17 3.46
C SER A 132 -12.63 -7.04 3.33
N GLU A 133 -11.68 -6.91 4.25
CA GLU A 133 -10.47 -7.75 4.26
C GLU A 133 -10.80 -9.24 4.24
N ALA A 134 -11.85 -9.65 4.96
CA ALA A 134 -12.31 -11.04 4.99
C ALA A 134 -12.79 -11.51 3.60
N PHE A 135 -13.50 -10.64 2.86
CA PHE A 135 -13.94 -10.94 1.50
C PHE A 135 -12.74 -11.11 0.55
N VAL A 136 -11.81 -10.14 0.55
CA VAL A 136 -10.61 -10.17 -0.31
C VAL A 136 -9.75 -11.39 -0.01
N ARG A 137 -9.54 -11.71 1.28
CA ARG A 137 -8.80 -12.90 1.70
C ARG A 137 -9.45 -14.18 1.21
N ARG A 138 -10.79 -14.30 1.33
CA ARG A 138 -11.55 -15.46 0.83
C ARG A 138 -11.37 -15.64 -0.67
N MET A 139 -11.44 -14.55 -1.46
CA MET A 139 -11.22 -14.59 -2.90
C MET A 139 -9.79 -14.98 -3.28
N ALA A 140 -8.81 -14.46 -2.56
CA ALA A 140 -7.40 -14.77 -2.79
C ALA A 140 -7.08 -16.24 -2.47
N VAL A 141 -7.68 -16.82 -1.42
CA VAL A 141 -7.57 -18.27 -1.12
C VAL A 141 -8.17 -19.09 -2.23
N ALA A 142 -9.38 -18.76 -2.71
CA ALA A 142 -10.04 -19.48 -3.77
C ALA A 142 -9.28 -19.45 -5.11
N ALA A 143 -8.47 -18.40 -5.33
CA ALA A 143 -7.61 -18.22 -6.50
C ALA A 143 -6.17 -18.71 -6.30
N ASP A 144 -5.83 -19.36 -5.18
CA ASP A 144 -4.45 -19.70 -4.77
C ASP A 144 -3.47 -18.51 -4.85
N SER A 145 -3.96 -17.32 -4.51
CA SER A 145 -3.31 -16.04 -4.76
C SER A 145 -3.13 -15.19 -3.50
N LEU A 146 -3.03 -15.81 -2.32
CA LEU A 146 -2.86 -15.09 -1.03
C LEU A 146 -1.67 -14.14 -1.03
N HIS A 147 -0.59 -14.51 -1.71
CA HIS A 147 0.62 -13.70 -1.85
C HIS A 147 0.43 -12.47 -2.73
N LEU A 148 -0.69 -12.41 -3.49
CA LEU A 148 -1.06 -11.31 -4.38
C LEU A 148 -2.02 -10.30 -3.73
N ILE A 149 -2.44 -10.50 -2.48
CA ILE A 149 -3.29 -9.53 -1.78
C ILE A 149 -2.55 -8.19 -1.78
N PRO A 150 -3.16 -7.10 -2.29
CA PRO A 150 -2.52 -5.82 -2.38
C PRO A 150 -2.05 -5.35 -1.01
N ALA A 151 -0.74 -5.29 -0.82
CA ALA A 151 -0.16 -4.49 0.25
C ALA A 151 -0.24 -3.01 -0.18
N PRO A 152 -0.19 -2.04 0.75
CA PRO A 152 -0.25 -0.60 0.42
C PRO A 152 0.74 -0.13 -0.66
N ALA A 153 1.76 -0.94 -0.96
CA ALA A 153 2.79 -0.63 -1.95
C ALA A 153 2.54 -1.24 -3.35
N ILE A 154 1.49 -2.05 -3.54
CA ILE A 154 1.21 -2.69 -4.83
C ILE A 154 0.02 -1.97 -5.46
N THR A 155 0.31 -0.88 -6.13
CA THR A 155 -0.62 -0.18 -6.99
C THR A 155 -0.47 -0.77 -8.39
N HIS A 156 -1.34 -1.70 -8.74
CA HIS A 156 -1.40 -2.27 -10.09
C HIS A 156 -2.56 -1.64 -10.85
N VAL A 157 -2.27 -1.04 -11.99
CA VAL A 157 -3.31 -0.60 -12.93
C VAL A 157 -3.43 -1.67 -14.00
N ALA A 158 -4.54 -2.39 -14.00
CA ALA A 158 -4.89 -3.35 -15.01
C ALA A 158 -6.00 -2.76 -15.90
N GLN A 159 -6.09 -3.18 -17.14
CA GLN A 159 -7.22 -2.93 -18.02
C GLN A 159 -7.81 -4.28 -18.46
N ASP A 160 -9.10 -4.48 -18.25
CA ASP A 160 -9.75 -5.75 -18.61
C ASP A 160 -11.21 -5.52 -19.03
N ALA A 161 -11.55 -6.01 -20.22
CA ALA A 161 -12.89 -5.86 -20.76
C ALA A 161 -13.97 -6.66 -19.99
N VAL A 162 -13.59 -7.77 -19.36
CA VAL A 162 -14.52 -8.57 -18.55
C VAL A 162 -14.89 -7.82 -17.27
N ILE A 163 -13.89 -7.22 -16.60
CA ILE A 163 -14.12 -6.38 -15.42
C ILE A 163 -15.03 -5.19 -15.80
N GLU A 164 -14.78 -4.55 -16.96
CA GLU A 164 -15.62 -3.46 -17.45
C GLU A 164 -17.09 -3.90 -17.62
N GLN A 165 -17.33 -5.02 -18.31
CA GLN A 165 -18.70 -5.50 -18.55
C GLN A 165 -19.42 -5.89 -17.25
N LEU A 166 -18.73 -6.50 -16.30
CA LEU A 166 -19.30 -6.80 -14.99
C LEU A 166 -19.63 -5.52 -14.21
N GLY A 167 -18.76 -4.50 -14.28
CA GLY A 167 -19.02 -3.18 -13.71
C GLY A 167 -20.25 -2.51 -14.34
N ARG A 168 -20.39 -2.56 -15.66
CA ARG A 168 -21.59 -2.06 -16.37
C ARG A 168 -22.86 -2.80 -15.97
N ALA A 169 -22.80 -4.13 -15.84
CA ALA A 169 -23.92 -4.94 -15.38
C ALA A 169 -24.35 -4.54 -13.95
N LEU A 170 -23.37 -4.23 -13.08
CA LEU A 170 -23.67 -3.74 -11.74
C LEU A 170 -24.35 -2.36 -11.78
N LEU A 171 -23.82 -1.43 -12.59
CA LEU A 171 -24.40 -0.08 -12.74
C LEU A 171 -25.81 -0.09 -13.37
N ALA A 172 -26.11 -1.09 -14.18
CA ALA A 172 -27.44 -1.28 -14.79
C ALA A 172 -28.46 -1.94 -13.85
N ALA A 173 -28.03 -2.37 -12.65
CA ALA A 173 -28.92 -3.01 -11.68
C ALA A 173 -29.98 -2.05 -11.19
N ASP A 174 -31.24 -2.51 -11.18
CA ASP A 174 -32.34 -1.75 -10.59
C ASP A 174 -32.28 -1.86 -9.05
N ASP A 175 -32.08 -0.72 -8.39
CA ASP A 175 -32.03 -0.63 -6.91
C ASP A 175 -33.27 -1.17 -6.20
N LYS A 176 -34.41 -1.21 -6.92
CA LYS A 176 -35.65 -1.75 -6.37
C LYS A 176 -35.70 -3.29 -6.32
N MET A 177 -34.96 -3.93 -7.22
CA MET A 177 -34.92 -5.37 -7.36
C MET A 177 -33.67 -6.03 -6.84
N CYS A 178 -32.55 -5.28 -6.75
CA CYS A 178 -31.23 -5.78 -6.40
C CYS A 178 -30.74 -5.13 -5.10
N GLY A 179 -30.53 -5.93 -4.05
CA GLY A 179 -29.93 -5.48 -2.81
C GLY A 179 -28.39 -5.62 -2.82
N TRP A 180 -27.75 -5.33 -1.69
CA TRP A 180 -26.29 -5.42 -1.49
C TRP A 180 -25.72 -6.81 -1.85
N GLN A 181 -26.52 -7.89 -1.71
CA GLN A 181 -26.11 -9.25 -2.08
C GLN A 181 -25.82 -9.36 -3.58
N TYR A 182 -26.50 -8.57 -4.42
CA TYR A 182 -26.22 -8.53 -5.84
C TYR A 182 -24.84 -7.93 -6.10
N ALA A 183 -24.48 -6.84 -5.40
CA ALA A 183 -23.16 -6.25 -5.48
C ALA A 183 -22.07 -7.26 -5.08
N GLU A 184 -22.26 -8.04 -4.01
CA GLU A 184 -21.33 -9.10 -3.60
C GLU A 184 -21.17 -10.18 -4.68
N ARG A 185 -22.27 -10.63 -5.27
CA ARG A 185 -22.24 -11.66 -6.32
C ARG A 185 -21.52 -11.20 -7.59
N VAL A 186 -21.68 -9.93 -7.98
CA VAL A 186 -20.97 -9.36 -9.14
C VAL A 186 -19.51 -9.03 -8.80
N ALA A 187 -19.22 -8.57 -7.60
CA ALA A 187 -17.84 -8.32 -7.15
C ALA A 187 -17.01 -9.60 -7.13
N THR A 188 -17.60 -10.74 -6.82
CA THR A 188 -16.89 -12.04 -6.76
C THR A 188 -16.12 -12.34 -8.05
N PRO A 189 -16.73 -12.43 -9.25
CA PRO A 189 -15.99 -12.67 -10.48
C PRO A 189 -15.04 -11.53 -10.85
N ILE A 190 -15.34 -10.28 -10.51
CA ILE A 190 -14.45 -9.14 -10.74
C ILE A 190 -13.13 -9.35 -9.99
N ILE A 191 -13.19 -9.66 -8.70
CA ILE A 191 -12.00 -9.82 -7.85
C ILE A 191 -11.26 -11.12 -8.19
N THR A 192 -11.96 -12.20 -8.51
CA THR A 192 -11.35 -13.43 -9.02
C THR A 192 -10.57 -13.16 -10.31
N ARG A 193 -11.16 -12.41 -11.26
CA ARG A 193 -10.49 -12.03 -12.50
C ARG A 193 -9.27 -11.16 -12.25
N TYR A 194 -9.36 -10.22 -11.33
CA TYR A 194 -8.24 -9.37 -10.93
C TYR A 194 -7.06 -10.19 -10.39
N PHE A 195 -7.29 -11.14 -9.48
CA PHE A 195 -6.22 -12.02 -9.00
C PHE A 195 -5.62 -12.88 -10.11
N HIS A 196 -6.43 -13.33 -11.05
CA HIS A 196 -5.94 -14.07 -12.22
C HIS A 196 -5.03 -13.20 -13.11
N LEU A 197 -5.41 -11.94 -13.37
CA LEU A 197 -4.57 -11.00 -14.12
C LEU A 197 -3.25 -10.71 -13.40
N LEU A 198 -3.27 -10.56 -12.07
CA LEU A 198 -2.05 -10.39 -11.27
C LEU A 198 -1.15 -11.62 -11.37
N ALA A 199 -1.70 -12.83 -11.28
CA ALA A 199 -0.94 -14.06 -11.41
C ALA A 199 -0.32 -14.20 -12.81
N GLN A 200 -1.08 -13.88 -13.85
CA GLN A 200 -0.56 -13.87 -15.23
C GLN A 200 0.56 -12.85 -15.43
N ALA A 201 0.41 -11.62 -14.93
CA ALA A 201 1.43 -10.59 -15.01
C ALA A 201 2.75 -11.03 -14.35
N GLN A 202 2.67 -11.79 -13.23
CA GLN A 202 3.86 -12.37 -12.60
C GLN A 202 4.52 -13.47 -13.43
N LEU A 203 3.73 -14.32 -14.08
CA LEU A 203 4.24 -15.43 -14.90
C LEU A 203 4.89 -14.95 -16.20
N HIS A 204 4.39 -13.88 -16.82
CA HIS A 204 4.87 -13.38 -18.11
C HIS A 204 6.03 -12.36 -18.00
N GLY A 205 6.50 -12.09 -16.78
CA GLY A 205 7.58 -11.11 -16.58
C GLY A 205 7.18 -9.67 -16.95
N ASP A 206 5.91 -9.43 -17.24
CA ASP A 206 5.31 -8.11 -17.24
C ASP A 206 5.30 -7.64 -15.78
N GLN A 207 6.49 -7.19 -15.36
CA GLN A 207 6.68 -6.69 -14.02
C GLN A 207 5.61 -5.62 -13.78
N PRO A 208 4.77 -5.76 -12.73
CA PRO A 208 4.03 -4.60 -12.25
C PRO A 208 5.05 -3.49 -12.14
N ARG A 209 4.74 -2.29 -12.63
CA ARG A 209 5.64 -1.12 -12.60
C ARG A 209 6.42 -1.18 -11.31
N ARG A 210 7.75 -1.24 -11.42
CA ARG A 210 8.68 -1.42 -10.31
C ARG A 210 8.40 -0.36 -9.26
N ILE A 211 7.58 -0.70 -8.27
CA ILE A 211 7.19 0.22 -7.21
C ILE A 211 8.30 0.19 -6.18
N ALA A 212 8.80 1.37 -5.87
CA ALA A 212 9.77 1.54 -4.80
C ALA A 212 9.16 1.15 -3.46
N LEU A 213 9.97 0.65 -2.54
CA LEU A 213 9.53 0.36 -1.19
C LEU A 213 9.04 1.66 -0.51
N PRO A 214 7.81 1.72 0.05
CA PRO A 214 7.30 2.91 0.72
C PRO A 214 8.18 3.36 1.87
N ARG A 215 8.23 4.67 2.12
CA ARG A 215 9.09 5.27 3.16
C ARG A 215 8.88 4.63 4.53
N TRP A 216 7.65 4.37 4.94
CA TRP A 216 7.37 3.74 6.23
C TRP A 216 7.91 2.30 6.34
N ARG A 217 7.91 1.53 5.24
CA ARG A 217 8.54 0.20 5.20
C ARG A 217 10.07 0.30 5.21
N LEU A 218 10.62 1.27 4.47
CA LEU A 218 12.05 1.58 4.54
C LEU A 218 12.45 1.94 5.96
N GLN A 219 11.67 2.77 6.67
CA GLN A 219 11.93 3.12 8.05
C GLN A 219 11.91 1.90 8.97
N ARG A 220 10.91 1.00 8.84
CA ARG A 220 10.88 -0.25 9.60
C ARG A 220 12.10 -1.14 9.35
N VAL A 221 12.56 -1.24 8.10
CA VAL A 221 13.77 -1.98 7.76
C VAL A 221 15.00 -1.29 8.35
N HIS A 222 15.08 0.03 8.26
CA HIS A 222 16.16 0.81 8.87
C HIS A 222 16.23 0.57 10.39
N ASP A 223 15.11 0.73 11.08
CA ASP A 223 15.01 0.53 12.53
C ASP A 223 15.40 -0.92 12.92
N TYR A 224 14.91 -1.90 12.17
CA TYR A 224 15.28 -3.30 12.36
C TYR A 224 16.80 -3.52 12.21
N VAL A 225 17.39 -3.00 11.13
CA VAL A 225 18.84 -3.11 10.87
C VAL A 225 19.65 -2.43 11.97
N GLN A 226 19.28 -1.20 12.37
CA GLN A 226 19.99 -0.46 13.43
C GLN A 226 19.96 -1.19 14.77
N ASN A 227 18.83 -1.81 15.12
CA ASN A 227 18.68 -2.51 16.39
C ASN A 227 19.37 -3.88 16.42
N HIS A 228 19.74 -4.46 15.25
CA HIS A 228 20.31 -5.81 15.16
C HIS A 228 21.68 -5.87 14.48
N LEU A 229 22.38 -4.72 14.29
CA LEU A 229 23.63 -4.62 13.52
C LEU A 229 24.72 -5.63 13.94
N SER A 230 24.83 -5.93 15.23
CA SER A 230 25.79 -6.89 15.77
C SER A 230 25.47 -8.35 15.47
N GLY A 231 24.22 -8.65 15.12
CA GLY A 231 23.75 -10.02 14.84
C GLY A 231 23.86 -10.42 13.37
N SER A 232 23.46 -11.67 13.08
CA SER A 232 23.28 -12.16 11.72
C SER A 232 21.95 -11.64 11.17
N ILE A 233 21.97 -10.71 10.23
CA ILE A 233 20.79 -10.22 9.54
C ILE A 233 20.76 -10.83 8.14
N THR A 234 19.68 -11.56 7.84
CA THR A 234 19.45 -12.17 6.53
C THR A 234 18.52 -11.31 5.67
N LEU A 235 18.49 -11.57 4.36
CA LEU A 235 17.51 -10.96 3.45
C LEU A 235 16.07 -11.27 3.88
N ALA A 236 15.82 -12.46 4.43
CA ALA A 236 14.50 -12.87 4.91
C ALA A 236 14.06 -12.05 6.14
N ASP A 237 14.98 -11.73 7.05
CA ASP A 237 14.69 -10.90 8.22
C ASP A 237 14.32 -9.47 7.82
N MET A 238 15.07 -8.86 6.91
CA MET A 238 14.78 -7.53 6.37
C MET A 238 13.44 -7.51 5.62
N ALA A 239 13.15 -8.55 4.85
CA ALA A 239 11.89 -8.71 4.15
C ALA A 239 10.71 -8.87 5.12
N SER A 240 10.87 -9.65 6.18
CA SER A 240 9.88 -9.83 7.26
C SER A 240 9.59 -8.49 7.96
N ALA A 241 10.63 -7.69 8.27
CA ALA A 241 10.47 -6.36 8.84
C ALA A 241 9.66 -5.43 7.91
N ALA A 242 9.82 -5.58 6.59
CA ALA A 242 9.01 -4.87 5.59
C ALA A 242 7.62 -5.48 5.37
N GLY A 243 7.31 -6.67 5.91
CA GLY A 243 6.08 -7.43 5.64
C GLY A 243 5.98 -7.90 4.18
N LEU A 244 7.10 -8.37 3.61
CA LEU A 244 7.22 -8.83 2.22
C LEU A 244 7.94 -10.18 2.13
N SER A 245 7.78 -10.88 1.01
CA SER A 245 8.66 -12.00 0.66
C SER A 245 10.06 -11.48 0.29
N ALA A 246 11.10 -12.30 0.49
CA ALA A 246 12.49 -11.92 0.23
C ALA A 246 12.72 -11.41 -1.21
N MET A 247 12.07 -12.03 -2.20
CA MET A 247 12.19 -11.66 -3.60
C MET A 247 11.56 -10.29 -3.91
N HIS A 248 10.34 -10.05 -3.44
CA HIS A 248 9.65 -8.77 -3.61
C HIS A 248 10.35 -7.64 -2.87
N PHE A 249 10.81 -7.91 -1.65
CA PHE A 249 11.59 -6.97 -0.87
C PHE A 249 12.86 -6.53 -1.60
N ALA A 250 13.69 -7.48 -2.06
CA ALA A 250 14.95 -7.14 -2.73
C ALA A 250 14.75 -6.26 -3.97
N ALA A 251 13.70 -6.54 -4.76
CA ALA A 251 13.37 -5.75 -5.95
C ALA A 251 12.91 -4.33 -5.58
N GLN A 252 11.94 -4.20 -4.68
CA GLN A 252 11.36 -2.92 -4.25
C GLN A 252 12.38 -2.05 -3.48
N PHE A 253 13.21 -2.68 -2.62
CA PHE A 253 14.26 -2.02 -1.86
C PHE A 253 15.30 -1.40 -2.80
N ARG A 254 15.75 -2.15 -3.83
CA ARG A 254 16.71 -1.64 -4.81
C ARG A 254 16.16 -0.43 -5.58
N ILE A 255 14.87 -0.43 -5.90
CA ILE A 255 14.23 0.70 -6.58
C ILE A 255 14.17 1.92 -5.66
N ALA A 256 13.80 1.70 -4.38
CA ALA A 256 13.64 2.79 -3.42
C ALA A 256 14.97 3.44 -3.00
N THR A 257 16.05 2.63 -2.92
CA THR A 257 17.34 3.07 -2.35
C THR A 257 18.47 3.14 -3.38
N GLY A 258 18.26 2.62 -4.58
CA GLY A 258 19.30 2.48 -5.60
C GLY A 258 20.33 1.36 -5.33
N GLN A 259 20.27 0.68 -4.18
CA GLN A 259 21.27 -0.32 -3.77
C GLN A 259 20.62 -1.64 -3.34
N ARG A 260 21.42 -2.71 -3.30
CA ARG A 260 20.95 -4.02 -2.85
C ARG A 260 20.81 -4.05 -1.32
N PRO A 261 19.86 -4.80 -0.74
CA PRO A 261 19.69 -4.90 0.72
C PRO A 261 20.97 -5.29 1.47
N HIS A 262 21.75 -6.22 0.93
CA HIS A 262 23.02 -6.62 1.53
C HIS A 262 24.07 -5.49 1.53
N ASP A 263 24.19 -4.72 0.45
CA ASP A 263 25.12 -3.60 0.38
C ASP A 263 24.70 -2.48 1.35
N TYR A 264 23.40 -2.25 1.50
CA TYR A 264 22.85 -1.35 2.51
C TYR A 264 23.21 -1.78 3.94
N LEU A 265 23.04 -3.07 4.28
CA LEU A 265 23.44 -3.61 5.58
C LEU A 265 24.94 -3.38 5.84
N LEU A 266 25.78 -3.69 4.85
CA LEU A 266 27.22 -3.44 4.96
C LEU A 266 27.54 -1.96 5.16
N GLN A 267 26.86 -1.06 4.45
CA GLN A 267 27.01 0.40 4.65
C GLN A 267 26.67 0.80 6.09
N CYS A 268 25.52 0.36 6.62
CA CYS A 268 25.11 0.65 8.01
C CYS A 268 26.17 0.16 9.03
N ARG A 269 26.70 -1.05 8.82
CA ARG A 269 27.78 -1.60 9.65
C ARG A 269 29.05 -0.78 9.60
N ILE A 270 29.45 -0.32 8.40
CA ILE A 270 30.63 0.53 8.22
C ILE A 270 30.44 1.90 8.85
N ASP A 271 29.25 2.52 8.73
CA ASP A 271 28.97 3.81 9.34
C ASP A 271 28.97 3.72 10.87
N ARG A 272 28.45 2.64 11.44
CA ARG A 272 28.58 2.36 12.88
C ARG A 272 30.04 2.15 13.27
N ALA A 273 30.83 1.42 12.46
CA ALA A 273 32.27 1.23 12.71
C ALA A 273 33.03 2.55 12.70
N LYS A 274 32.73 3.46 11.75
CA LYS A 274 33.36 4.81 11.74
C LYS A 274 33.11 5.56 13.04
N SER A 275 31.86 5.55 13.55
CA SER A 275 31.54 6.19 14.83
C SER A 275 32.31 5.58 15.98
N LEU A 276 32.43 4.26 16.05
CA LEU A 276 33.19 3.57 17.10
C LEU A 276 34.71 3.84 17.00
N LEU A 277 35.26 3.89 15.79
CA LEU A 277 36.69 4.18 15.56
C LEU A 277 37.07 5.63 15.86
N ALA A 278 36.13 6.58 15.69
CA ALA A 278 36.34 8.00 16.01
C ALA A 278 36.32 8.27 17.51
N THR A 279 35.54 7.54 18.29
CA THR A 279 35.27 7.83 19.71
C THR A 279 36.09 6.98 20.68
N ASN A 280 36.67 5.86 20.24
CA ASN A 280 37.29 4.88 21.14
C ASN A 280 38.62 4.30 20.62
N SER A 281 39.54 4.10 21.56
CA SER A 281 40.82 3.37 21.35
C SER A 281 40.66 1.84 21.41
N ARG A 282 39.46 1.31 21.29
CA ARG A 282 39.17 -0.12 21.35
C ARG A 282 39.97 -0.93 20.32
N ALA A 283 40.26 -2.18 20.63
CA ALA A 283 40.90 -3.08 19.68
C ALA A 283 40.06 -3.25 18.41
N LEU A 284 40.73 -3.34 17.28
CA LEU A 284 40.02 -3.44 15.99
C LEU A 284 39.11 -4.69 15.91
N ILE A 285 39.50 -5.77 16.58
CA ILE A 285 38.73 -7.00 16.65
C ILE A 285 37.38 -6.79 17.39
N ASP A 286 37.40 -5.99 18.48
CA ASP A 286 36.19 -5.69 19.25
C ASP A 286 35.19 -4.87 18.41
N VAL A 287 35.69 -3.85 17.70
CA VAL A 287 34.86 -3.08 16.76
C VAL A 287 34.30 -3.98 15.66
N THR A 288 35.09 -4.90 15.10
CA THR A 288 34.69 -5.85 14.08
C THR A 288 33.50 -6.68 14.53
N LEU A 289 33.57 -7.26 15.74
CA LEU A 289 32.53 -8.11 16.31
C LEU A 289 31.27 -7.28 16.66
N GLU A 290 31.44 -6.11 17.25
CA GLU A 290 30.33 -5.22 17.64
C GLU A 290 29.49 -4.77 16.45
N VAL A 291 30.11 -4.58 15.28
CA VAL A 291 29.37 -4.21 14.07
C VAL A 291 28.91 -5.40 13.23
N GLY A 292 29.04 -6.64 13.75
CA GLY A 292 28.46 -7.85 13.17
C GLY A 292 29.27 -8.52 12.05
N PHE A 293 30.60 -8.29 11.99
CA PHE A 293 31.49 -9.07 11.13
C PHE A 293 32.10 -10.25 11.90
N CYS A 294 32.14 -11.41 11.27
CA CYS A 294 32.73 -12.61 11.89
C CYS A 294 34.25 -12.60 11.89
N THR A 295 34.91 -11.89 10.96
CA THR A 295 36.37 -11.87 10.84
C THR A 295 36.89 -10.46 10.55
N GLN A 296 38.05 -10.13 11.15
CA GLN A 296 38.71 -8.85 10.93
C GLN A 296 39.22 -8.67 9.50
N ALA A 297 39.57 -9.74 8.81
CA ALA A 297 39.99 -9.71 7.42
C ALA A 297 38.83 -9.28 6.48
N HIS A 298 37.64 -9.88 6.65
CA HIS A 298 36.46 -9.48 5.92
C HIS A 298 36.04 -8.03 6.21
N PHE A 299 36.02 -7.65 7.50
CA PHE A 299 35.75 -6.28 7.91
C PHE A 299 36.70 -5.28 7.24
N THR A 300 38.01 -5.52 7.29
CA THR A 300 39.03 -4.61 6.71
C THR A 300 38.83 -4.47 5.20
N THR A 301 38.53 -5.56 4.50
CA THR A 301 38.26 -5.55 3.05
C THR A 301 37.04 -4.72 2.71
N VAL A 302 35.93 -4.95 3.43
CA VAL A 302 34.67 -4.21 3.25
C VAL A 302 34.83 -2.74 3.62
N PHE A 303 35.47 -2.45 4.75
CA PHE A 303 35.73 -1.09 5.20
C PHE A 303 36.51 -0.29 4.14
N LYS A 304 37.61 -0.90 3.61
CA LYS A 304 38.41 -0.28 2.55
C LYS A 304 37.58 -0.05 1.27
N ARG A 305 36.69 -0.97 0.91
CA ARG A 305 35.78 -0.82 -0.25
C ARG A 305 34.86 0.38 -0.12
N PHE A 306 34.33 0.65 1.09
CA PHE A 306 33.38 1.74 1.33
C PHE A 306 34.02 3.09 1.65
N THR A 307 35.25 3.12 2.22
CA THR A 307 35.90 4.34 2.71
C THR A 307 37.16 4.74 1.92
N GLY A 308 37.65 3.84 1.04
CA GLY A 308 38.91 4.03 0.34
C GLY A 308 40.18 3.75 1.17
N THR A 309 40.06 3.64 2.50
CA THR A 309 41.19 3.49 3.43
C THR A 309 41.01 2.31 4.38
N THR A 310 42.09 1.88 5.05
CA THR A 310 42.01 0.85 6.08
C THR A 310 41.43 1.40 7.39
N PRO A 311 40.77 0.59 8.25
CA PRO A 311 40.21 1.05 9.52
C PRO A 311 41.23 1.74 10.43
N ASN A 312 42.48 1.23 10.49
CA ASN A 312 43.55 1.83 11.31
C ASN A 312 44.03 3.17 10.73
N LEU A 313 44.13 3.30 9.42
CA LEU A 313 44.52 4.56 8.80
C LEU A 313 43.41 5.60 8.98
N TRP A 314 42.15 5.20 8.77
CA TRP A 314 40.96 6.04 9.00
C TRP A 314 40.91 6.56 10.46
N ARG A 315 41.10 5.66 11.44
CA ARG A 315 41.20 6.02 12.88
C ARG A 315 42.26 7.09 13.15
N ARG A 316 43.48 6.90 12.65
CA ARG A 316 44.56 7.88 12.84
C ARG A 316 44.22 9.26 12.28
N GLN A 317 43.66 9.30 11.07
CA GLN A 317 43.28 10.56 10.41
C GLN A 317 42.23 11.34 11.20
N HIS A 318 41.24 10.65 11.76
CA HIS A 318 40.14 11.30 12.50
C HIS A 318 40.45 11.60 13.95
N LEU A 319 41.39 10.88 14.59
CA LEU A 319 41.86 11.23 15.92
C LEU A 319 42.78 12.45 15.87
N HIS A 320 43.56 12.66 14.82
CA HIS A 320 44.36 13.88 14.64
C HIS A 320 43.49 15.11 14.37
N SER A 321 42.45 14.99 13.57
CA SER A 321 41.53 16.10 13.31
C SER A 321 40.83 16.62 14.57
N LEU A 322 40.48 15.74 15.51
CA LEU A 322 39.88 16.13 16.80
C LEU A 322 40.88 16.72 17.76
N ALA A 323 42.20 16.46 17.60
CA ALA A 323 43.24 17.05 18.40
C ALA A 323 43.63 18.48 17.92
N ASP A 324 43.57 18.68 16.59
CA ASP A 324 43.85 20.00 15.98
C ASP A 324 42.70 21.01 16.25
N ASP A 325 41.47 20.56 16.39
CA ASP A 325 40.31 21.40 16.76
C ASP A 325 40.29 21.74 18.27
N ALA A 326 41.19 21.14 19.07
CA ALA A 326 41.31 21.34 20.53
C ALA A 326 42.51 22.18 20.96
N GLU A 327 43.15 22.94 20.06
CA GLU A 327 44.19 23.91 20.47
C GLU A 327 43.56 25.03 21.31
N PRO A 328 44.07 25.29 22.52
CA PRO A 328 43.53 26.31 23.39
C PRO A 328 43.89 27.70 22.86
N VAL A 329 42.89 28.56 22.67
CA VAL A 329 43.07 30.01 22.64
C VAL A 329 43.57 30.44 24.00
N GLY A 330 44.90 30.45 24.18
CA GLY A 330 45.55 30.80 25.42
C GLY A 330 46.93 31.35 25.20
N GLY A 331 47.05 32.62 24.98
CA GLY A 331 48.35 33.30 24.87
C GLY A 331 48.18 34.79 24.63
N ALA A 332 47.36 35.46 25.43
CA ALA A 332 47.40 36.91 25.50
C ALA A 332 48.74 37.36 26.22
N SER A 333 49.70 37.66 25.39
CA SER A 333 50.95 38.27 25.83
C SER A 333 50.68 39.70 26.35
N ILE A 334 50.84 39.90 27.66
CA ILE A 334 50.78 41.22 28.30
C ILE A 334 52.04 41.96 27.90
N HIS A 335 51.98 42.91 26.99
CA HIS A 335 53.06 43.86 26.73
C HIS A 335 52.63 45.28 27.09
N ASN A 336 53.17 45.76 28.20
CA ASN A 336 53.48 47.12 28.60
C ASN A 336 52.53 48.28 28.16
N LEU A 337 51.76 48.68 29.13
CA LEU A 337 51.26 50.04 29.25
C LEU A 337 52.40 51.01 29.55
N HIS A 338 52.73 51.89 28.58
CA HIS A 338 53.58 53.04 28.80
C HIS A 338 52.68 54.27 29.05
N LEU A 339 52.64 54.79 30.27
CA LEU A 339 51.98 56.04 30.65
C LEU A 339 52.79 57.23 30.21
N PRO A 340 52.26 58.28 29.59
CA PRO A 340 52.93 59.56 29.43
C PRO A 340 52.77 60.39 30.72
N ARG A 341 53.94 60.93 31.24
CA ARG A 341 53.97 61.91 32.31
C ARG A 341 53.53 63.26 31.79
N THR A 342 52.63 63.86 32.52
CA THR A 342 52.23 65.28 32.43
C THR A 342 53.35 66.20 32.80
N SER A 343 53.51 67.30 32.05
CA SER A 343 53.95 68.65 32.49
C SER A 343 52.97 69.62 31.91
#